data_d6998e4429db76f808ce3b4ceea42e54
#
_entry.id   d6998e4429db76f808ce3b4ceea42e54
#
_cell.length_a   1.000
_cell.length_b   1.000
_cell.length_c   1.000
_cell.angle_alpha   90.00
_cell.angle_beta   90.00
_cell.angle_gamma   90.00
#
_symmetry.space_group_name_H-M   'P 1'
#
loop_
_entity.id
_entity.type
_entity.pdbx_description
1 polymer ?
#
loop_
_entity_poly.entity_id
_entity_poly.type
_entity_poly.pdbx_seq_one_letter_code
_entity_poly.pdbx_strand_id
1 'polypeptide(L)'
;KTIPKADSILKLISVLQFPRSFFSADTFELYSGATFFRSRSAATKKVRDMQKERLKYVQEVYKVLATYVNFPKVCLPELIEKSIYEITEEEIVKKAEELRKIWGLDLISPVPNLIQLAEQNGVIISEANMSNPTLDAVSRWMIGRPFIMLTDNHESAVRRRFNVAHELGHILLHNGVESIHEYSQTELKNIIEYQANLFAAHFLL
;
A
#
# COMPACT_ATOMS: atom_id res chain seq x y z
N LYS A 1 25.19 17.11 -6.62
CA LYS A 1 23.91 17.31 -7.38
C LYS A 1 24.11 18.51 -8.28
N THR A 2 23.90 18.35 -9.58
CA THR A 2 24.04 19.46 -10.55
C THR A 2 22.71 20.20 -10.64
N ILE A 3 22.72 21.50 -10.49
CA ILE A 3 21.53 22.34 -10.68
C ILE A 3 21.18 22.37 -12.17
N PRO A 4 19.95 22.02 -12.58
CA PRO A 4 19.56 22.05 -13.99
C PRO A 4 19.60 23.46 -14.54
N LYS A 5 20.03 23.63 -15.79
CA LYS A 5 20.01 24.92 -16.49
C LYS A 5 18.56 25.39 -16.71
N ALA A 6 18.33 26.70 -16.72
CA ALA A 6 17.00 27.29 -16.92
C ALA A 6 16.30 26.76 -18.18
N ASP A 7 17.04 26.63 -19.30
CA ASP A 7 16.49 26.08 -20.56
C ASP A 7 16.02 24.64 -20.43
N SER A 8 16.68 23.83 -19.59
CA SER A 8 16.25 22.44 -19.34
C SER A 8 14.93 22.41 -18.56
N ILE A 9 14.77 23.33 -17.58
CA ILE A 9 13.53 23.47 -16.82
C ILE A 9 12.38 23.94 -17.73
N LEU A 10 12.61 24.90 -18.61
CA LEU A 10 11.62 25.38 -19.57
C LEU A 10 11.17 24.28 -20.53
N LYS A 11 12.10 23.46 -21.02
CA LYS A 11 11.77 22.29 -21.85
C LYS A 11 10.92 21.26 -21.07
N LEU A 12 11.24 20.99 -19.81
CA LEU A 12 10.45 20.10 -18.96
C LEU A 12 9.03 20.64 -18.73
N ILE A 13 8.88 21.93 -18.44
CA ILE A 13 7.58 22.60 -18.31
C ILE A 13 6.76 22.43 -19.60
N SER A 14 7.39 22.69 -20.75
CA SER A 14 6.71 22.58 -22.06
C SER A 14 6.26 21.17 -22.40
N VAL A 15 7.08 20.14 -22.09
CA VAL A 15 6.78 18.75 -22.42
C VAL A 15 5.81 18.12 -21.41
N LEU A 16 6.01 18.39 -20.11
CA LEU A 16 5.23 17.76 -19.04
C LEU A 16 3.98 18.55 -18.66
N GLN A 17 3.84 19.80 -19.14
CA GLN A 17 2.70 20.68 -18.85
C GLN A 17 2.46 20.92 -17.34
N PHE A 18 3.54 20.83 -16.51
CA PHE A 18 3.50 21.18 -15.10
C PHE A 18 3.87 22.65 -14.90
N PRO A 19 3.30 23.34 -13.90
CA PRO A 19 3.66 24.73 -13.63
C PRO A 19 5.13 24.84 -13.15
N ARG A 20 5.75 25.99 -13.35
CA ARG A 20 7.14 26.23 -12.95
C ARG A 20 7.39 25.96 -11.46
N SER A 21 6.43 26.32 -10.61
CA SER A 21 6.47 26.09 -9.17
C SER A 21 6.64 24.61 -8.79
N PHE A 22 6.13 23.68 -9.60
CA PHE A 22 6.31 22.26 -9.40
C PHE A 22 7.79 21.83 -9.41
N PHE A 23 8.61 22.47 -10.27
CA PHE A 23 10.04 22.14 -10.40
C PHE A 23 10.94 22.91 -9.42
N SER A 24 10.40 23.89 -8.73
CA SER A 24 11.11 24.72 -7.75
C SER A 24 10.60 24.56 -6.31
N ALA A 25 9.56 23.79 -6.12
CA ALA A 25 9.07 23.45 -4.77
C ALA A 25 10.10 22.61 -4.03
N ASP A 26 10.21 22.86 -2.73
CA ASP A 26 11.00 22.00 -1.85
C ASP A 26 10.46 20.57 -1.92
N THR A 27 11.37 19.62 -2.12
CA THR A 27 10.99 18.20 -2.06
C THR A 27 10.74 17.87 -0.60
N PHE A 28 9.51 17.55 -0.27
CA PHE A 28 9.21 16.99 1.05
C PHE A 28 10.01 15.72 1.24
N GLU A 29 10.66 15.59 2.40
CA GLU A 29 11.25 14.31 2.79
C GLU A 29 10.13 13.27 2.91
N LEU A 30 10.11 12.37 1.95
CA LEU A 30 9.13 11.32 1.91
C LEU A 30 9.67 10.16 2.76
N TYR A 31 8.98 9.85 3.83
CA TYR A 31 9.30 8.72 4.69
C TYR A 31 9.42 7.44 3.85
N SER A 32 10.54 6.73 4.02
CA SER A 32 10.84 5.49 3.31
C SER A 32 10.50 4.28 4.18
N GLY A 33 9.24 3.90 4.23
CA GLY A 33 8.85 2.59 4.78
C GLY A 33 8.85 1.50 3.69
N ALA A 34 8.74 0.23 4.09
CA ALA A 34 8.55 -0.88 3.17
C ALA A 34 7.36 -0.65 2.23
N THR A 35 7.51 -1.00 0.97
CA THR A 35 6.45 -0.90 -0.03
C THR A 35 6.17 -2.29 -0.58
N PHE A 36 4.96 -2.77 -0.40
CA PHE A 36 4.51 -4.08 -0.88
C PHE A 36 3.80 -3.92 -2.23
N PHE A 37 4.05 -4.84 -3.14
CA PHE A 37 3.47 -4.84 -4.48
C PHE A 37 2.84 -6.19 -4.77
N ARG A 38 1.53 -6.24 -4.90
CA ARG A 38 0.85 -7.40 -5.44
C ARG A 38 0.89 -7.39 -6.95
N SER A 39 1.63 -8.33 -7.53
CA SER A 39 1.74 -8.49 -8.98
C SER A 39 1.53 -9.94 -9.39
N ARG A 40 0.63 -10.18 -10.35
CA ARG A 40 0.41 -11.51 -10.97
C ARG A 40 1.63 -12.03 -11.70
N SER A 41 2.47 -11.15 -12.19
CA SER A 41 3.73 -11.44 -12.86
C SER A 41 4.82 -10.52 -12.35
N ALA A 42 6.08 -10.82 -12.64
CA ALA A 42 7.19 -9.95 -12.28
C ALA A 42 7.03 -8.57 -12.94
N ALA A 43 6.42 -7.62 -12.21
CA ALA A 43 6.35 -6.24 -12.67
C ALA A 43 7.76 -5.71 -12.94
N THR A 44 7.95 -4.99 -14.05
CA THR A 44 9.25 -4.40 -14.36
C THR A 44 9.66 -3.37 -13.31
N LYS A 45 10.95 -3.15 -13.14
CA LYS A 45 11.47 -2.11 -12.24
C LYS A 45 10.78 -0.76 -12.50
N LYS A 46 10.63 -0.38 -13.76
CA LYS A 46 9.96 0.87 -14.17
C LYS A 46 8.53 0.97 -13.63
N VAL A 47 7.76 -0.09 -13.70
CA VAL A 47 6.37 -0.13 -13.18
C VAL A 47 6.36 0.03 -11.67
N ARG A 48 7.24 -0.66 -10.96
CA ARG A 48 7.35 -0.54 -9.49
C ARG A 48 7.76 0.86 -9.05
N ASP A 49 8.76 1.45 -9.71
CA ASP A 49 9.22 2.80 -9.39
C ASP A 49 8.10 3.83 -9.65
N MET A 50 7.33 3.67 -10.72
CA MET A 50 6.15 4.50 -11.00
C MET A 50 5.10 4.40 -9.88
N GLN A 51 4.86 3.21 -9.33
CA GLN A 51 3.90 3.04 -8.23
C GLN A 51 4.40 3.67 -6.92
N LYS A 52 5.68 3.52 -6.62
CA LYS A 52 6.29 4.22 -5.48
C LYS A 52 6.08 5.73 -5.58
N GLU A 53 6.30 6.31 -6.75
CA GLU A 53 6.08 7.74 -6.98
C GLU A 53 4.59 8.12 -6.84
N ARG A 54 3.66 7.32 -7.36
CA ARG A 54 2.22 7.56 -7.21
C ARG A 54 1.77 7.55 -5.75
N LEU A 55 2.25 6.58 -4.95
CA LEU A 55 1.98 6.58 -3.50
C LEU A 55 2.49 7.84 -2.81
N LYS A 56 3.62 8.39 -3.24
CA LYS A 56 4.11 9.67 -2.72
C LYS A 56 3.13 10.81 -3.03
N TYR A 57 2.57 10.86 -4.24
CA TYR A 57 1.53 11.86 -4.56
C TYR A 57 0.27 11.69 -3.70
N VAL A 58 -0.18 10.45 -3.46
CA VAL A 58 -1.30 10.20 -2.54
C VAL A 58 -0.97 10.71 -1.14
N GLN A 59 0.25 10.50 -0.67
CA GLN A 59 0.72 11.03 0.61
C GLN A 59 0.69 12.57 0.65
N GLU A 60 1.12 13.25 -0.41
CA GLU A 60 1.07 14.71 -0.47
C GLU A 60 -0.37 15.24 -0.46
N VAL A 61 -1.26 14.61 -1.24
CA VAL A 61 -2.70 14.93 -1.21
C VAL A 61 -3.27 14.74 0.19
N TYR A 62 -2.94 13.61 0.84
CA TYR A 62 -3.36 13.36 2.22
C TYR A 62 -2.88 14.46 3.18
N LYS A 63 -1.60 14.88 3.11
CA LYS A 63 -1.06 15.93 3.97
C LYS A 63 -1.82 17.25 3.81
N VAL A 64 -2.12 17.62 2.57
CA VAL A 64 -2.90 18.83 2.29
C VAL A 64 -4.32 18.69 2.85
N LEU A 65 -5.01 17.59 2.60
CA LEU A 65 -6.37 17.36 3.09
C LEU A 65 -6.43 17.32 4.63
N ALA A 66 -5.42 16.75 5.28
CA ALA A 66 -5.33 16.67 6.73
C ALA A 66 -5.23 18.05 7.43
N THR A 67 -4.95 19.13 6.69
CA THR A 67 -5.02 20.49 7.22
C THR A 67 -6.44 21.03 7.29
N TYR A 68 -7.37 20.42 6.55
CA TYR A 68 -8.77 20.88 6.45
C TYR A 68 -9.76 19.91 7.08
N VAL A 69 -9.46 18.62 7.13
CA VAL A 69 -10.36 17.58 7.63
C VAL A 69 -9.66 16.64 8.60
N ASN A 70 -10.42 16.12 9.58
CA ASN A 70 -9.93 15.13 10.52
C ASN A 70 -10.15 13.73 9.94
N PHE A 71 -9.07 13.03 9.65
CA PHE A 71 -9.13 11.62 9.26
C PHE A 71 -9.35 10.72 10.48
N PRO A 72 -10.03 9.58 10.32
CA PRO A 72 -10.19 8.58 11.38
C PRO A 72 -8.84 8.17 11.96
N LYS A 73 -8.80 7.85 13.25
CA LYS A 73 -7.61 7.30 13.90
C LYS A 73 -7.31 5.91 13.34
N VAL A 74 -6.03 5.55 13.29
CA VAL A 74 -5.63 4.20 12.91
C VAL A 74 -6.00 3.23 14.02
N CYS A 75 -6.88 2.28 13.70
CA CYS A 75 -7.33 1.22 14.59
C CYS A 75 -6.91 -0.13 13.99
N LEU A 76 -5.67 -0.52 14.23
CA LEU A 76 -5.08 -1.77 13.77
C LEU A 76 -4.46 -2.51 14.97
N PRO A 77 -4.36 -3.84 14.93
CA PRO A 77 -3.57 -4.58 15.91
C PRO A 77 -2.09 -4.24 15.80
N GLU A 78 -1.33 -4.58 16.84
CA GLU A 78 0.12 -4.43 16.82
C GLU A 78 0.73 -5.17 15.61
N LEU A 79 1.72 -4.55 14.99
CA LEU A 79 2.41 -5.13 13.85
C LEU A 79 3.29 -6.31 14.32
N ILE A 80 3.46 -7.31 13.48
CA ILE A 80 4.39 -8.40 13.78
C ILE A 80 5.82 -7.91 13.54
N GLU A 81 6.63 -7.91 14.60
CA GLU A 81 8.06 -7.54 14.58
C GLU A 81 8.94 -8.80 14.67
N LYS A 82 8.72 -9.74 13.76
CA LYS A 82 9.50 -10.99 13.67
C LYS A 82 10.08 -11.15 12.26
N SER A 83 11.09 -12.03 12.17
CA SER A 83 11.52 -12.52 10.86
C SER A 83 10.36 -13.22 10.16
N ILE A 84 10.17 -12.97 8.87
CA ILE A 84 9.11 -13.61 8.07
C ILE A 84 9.17 -15.15 8.09
N TYR A 85 10.36 -15.71 8.30
CA TYR A 85 10.56 -17.16 8.42
C TYR A 85 10.07 -17.73 9.74
N GLU A 86 9.84 -16.88 10.76
CA GLU A 86 9.40 -17.25 12.09
C GLU A 86 7.90 -17.00 12.32
N ILE A 87 7.21 -16.38 11.34
CA ILE A 87 5.76 -16.16 11.42
C ILE A 87 5.04 -17.47 11.12
N THR A 88 4.34 -18.01 12.13
CA THR A 88 3.56 -19.23 11.98
C THR A 88 2.17 -18.97 11.40
N GLU A 89 1.55 -20.00 10.84
CA GLU A 89 0.16 -19.92 10.32
C GLU A 89 -0.83 -19.56 11.45
N GLU A 90 -0.63 -20.09 12.64
CA GLU A 90 -1.45 -19.79 13.82
C GLU A 90 -1.38 -18.31 14.19
N GLU A 91 -0.20 -17.69 14.13
CA GLU A 91 -0.03 -16.25 14.38
C GLU A 91 -0.73 -15.42 13.30
N ILE A 92 -0.71 -15.85 12.05
CA ILE A 92 -1.41 -15.18 10.95
C ILE A 92 -2.92 -15.23 11.16
N VAL A 93 -3.47 -16.39 11.47
CA VAL A 93 -4.90 -16.58 11.76
C VAL A 93 -5.30 -15.71 12.95
N LYS A 94 -4.55 -15.78 14.05
CA LYS A 94 -4.79 -14.95 15.23
C LYS A 94 -4.77 -13.46 14.90
N LYS A 95 -3.86 -13.01 14.05
CA LYS A 95 -3.77 -11.61 13.63
C LYS A 95 -4.99 -11.18 12.81
N ALA A 96 -5.52 -12.04 11.95
CA ALA A 96 -6.76 -11.80 11.22
C ALA A 96 -7.97 -11.70 12.18
N GLU A 97 -8.06 -12.58 13.16
CA GLU A 97 -9.10 -12.52 14.20
C GLU A 97 -8.99 -11.27 15.08
N GLU A 98 -7.77 -10.86 15.45
CA GLU A 98 -7.53 -9.64 16.21
C GLU A 98 -8.03 -8.42 15.43
N LEU A 99 -7.74 -8.34 14.14
CA LEU A 99 -8.23 -7.26 13.27
C LEU A 99 -9.76 -7.24 13.22
N ARG A 100 -10.40 -8.41 13.06
CA ARG A 100 -11.87 -8.52 13.08
C ARG A 100 -12.44 -7.97 14.38
N LYS A 101 -11.89 -8.37 15.53
CA LYS A 101 -12.33 -7.93 16.86
C LYS A 101 -12.17 -6.41 17.04
N ILE A 102 -11.03 -5.85 16.65
CA ILE A 102 -10.75 -4.41 16.74
C ILE A 102 -11.74 -3.61 15.87
N TRP A 103 -12.10 -4.14 14.70
CA TRP A 103 -13.05 -3.51 13.79
C TRP A 103 -14.52 -3.80 14.11
N GLY A 104 -14.80 -4.44 15.26
CA GLY A 104 -16.16 -4.74 15.73
C GLY A 104 -16.88 -5.82 14.93
N LEU A 105 -16.13 -6.69 14.25
CA LEU A 105 -16.66 -7.83 13.52
C LEU A 105 -16.66 -9.07 14.41
N ASP A 106 -17.64 -9.94 14.24
CA ASP A 106 -17.58 -11.30 14.79
C ASP A 106 -16.64 -12.19 13.93
N LEU A 107 -16.41 -13.42 14.36
CA LEU A 107 -15.48 -14.34 13.69
C LEU A 107 -16.12 -15.18 12.57
N ILE A 108 -17.41 -15.04 12.31
CA ILE A 108 -18.17 -15.94 11.44
C ILE A 108 -18.83 -15.18 10.28
N SER A 109 -19.33 -13.95 10.56
CA SER A 109 -20.09 -13.19 9.57
C SER A 109 -19.19 -12.65 8.46
N PRO A 110 -19.68 -12.61 7.22
CA PRO A 110 -18.93 -11.97 6.13
C PRO A 110 -18.58 -10.51 6.46
N VAL A 111 -17.37 -10.10 6.14
CA VAL A 111 -16.97 -8.69 6.27
C VAL A 111 -17.87 -7.85 5.35
N PRO A 112 -18.48 -6.76 5.83
CA PRO A 112 -19.32 -5.90 4.99
C PRO A 112 -18.50 -5.14 3.93
N ASN A 113 -18.81 -3.89 3.62
CA ASN A 113 -18.01 -3.09 2.71
C ASN A 113 -16.59 -2.87 3.27
N LEU A 114 -15.64 -3.72 2.88
CA LEU A 114 -14.28 -3.72 3.40
C LEU A 114 -13.54 -2.40 3.16
N ILE A 115 -13.73 -1.77 2.01
CA ILE A 115 -13.07 -0.48 1.70
C ILE A 115 -13.53 0.56 2.72
N GLN A 116 -14.83 0.75 2.86
CA GLN A 116 -15.40 1.69 3.81
C GLN A 116 -14.99 1.37 5.26
N LEU A 117 -14.99 0.10 5.64
CA LEU A 117 -14.58 -0.34 6.97
C LEU A 117 -13.11 -0.02 7.24
N ALA A 118 -12.22 -0.25 6.28
CA ALA A 118 -10.81 0.06 6.40
C ALA A 118 -10.58 1.58 6.51
N GLU A 119 -11.28 2.39 5.70
CA GLU A 119 -11.21 3.86 5.76
C GLU A 119 -11.71 4.40 7.12
N GLN A 120 -12.79 3.86 7.66
CA GLN A 120 -13.32 4.20 9.00
C GLN A 120 -12.31 3.87 10.11
N ASN A 121 -11.42 2.90 9.88
CA ASN A 121 -10.36 2.49 10.79
C ASN A 121 -8.98 3.08 10.43
N GLY A 122 -8.95 4.15 9.66
CA GLY A 122 -7.77 4.99 9.45
C GLY A 122 -6.84 4.56 8.32
N VAL A 123 -7.21 3.56 7.52
CA VAL A 123 -6.49 3.21 6.28
C VAL A 123 -6.80 4.24 5.20
N ILE A 124 -5.81 4.72 4.48
CA ILE A 124 -6.02 5.56 3.30
C ILE A 124 -6.09 4.66 2.07
N ILE A 125 -7.25 4.62 1.43
CA ILE A 125 -7.43 3.86 0.19
C ILE A 125 -7.54 4.83 -0.98
N SER A 126 -6.78 4.58 -2.02
CA SER A 126 -6.80 5.33 -3.26
C SER A 126 -6.91 4.39 -4.46
N GLU A 127 -7.31 4.93 -5.59
CA GLU A 127 -7.40 4.20 -6.84
C GLU A 127 -6.63 4.94 -7.93
N ALA A 128 -5.93 4.20 -8.77
CA ALA A 128 -5.22 4.76 -9.90
C ALA A 128 -5.33 3.84 -11.12
N ASN A 129 -5.59 4.45 -12.28
CA ASN A 129 -5.49 3.73 -13.54
C ASN A 129 -4.02 3.45 -13.85
N MET A 130 -3.65 2.20 -13.88
CA MET A 130 -2.25 1.77 -13.91
C MET A 130 -1.75 1.43 -15.31
N SER A 131 -2.59 1.41 -16.32
CA SER A 131 -2.23 1.02 -17.70
C SER A 131 -1.44 -0.32 -17.78
N ASN A 132 -1.41 -1.08 -16.69
CA ASN A 132 -0.69 -2.36 -16.59
C ASN A 132 -1.57 -3.40 -15.90
N PRO A 133 -2.06 -4.40 -16.64
CA PRO A 133 -2.97 -5.42 -16.11
C PRO A 133 -2.32 -6.39 -15.12
N THR A 134 -1.03 -6.29 -14.88
CA THR A 134 -0.30 -7.24 -14.04
C THR A 134 -0.18 -6.79 -12.57
N LEU A 135 -0.53 -5.55 -12.26
CA LEU A 135 -0.43 -5.02 -10.92
C LEU A 135 -1.85 -4.78 -10.37
N ASP A 136 -2.19 -5.42 -9.26
CA ASP A 136 -3.54 -5.38 -8.70
C ASP A 136 -3.66 -4.34 -7.58
N ALA A 137 -2.65 -4.25 -6.70
CA ALA A 137 -2.62 -3.30 -5.60
C ALA A 137 -1.19 -3.03 -5.13
N VAL A 138 -1.02 -2.01 -4.32
CA VAL A 138 0.23 -1.71 -3.62
C VAL A 138 -0.08 -1.06 -2.29
N SER A 139 0.64 -1.46 -1.24
CA SER A 139 0.49 -0.88 0.08
C SER A 139 1.81 -0.38 0.67
N ARG A 140 1.68 0.56 1.59
CA ARG A 140 2.81 1.11 2.32
C ARG A 140 2.36 1.78 3.61
N TRP A 141 3.16 1.61 4.65
CA TRP A 141 3.03 2.40 5.87
C TRP A 141 3.75 3.74 5.71
N MET A 142 3.04 4.85 5.86
CA MET A 142 3.59 6.21 5.71
C MET A 142 2.97 7.14 6.73
N ILE A 143 3.76 8.03 7.31
CA ILE A 143 3.29 9.08 8.24
C ILE A 143 2.36 8.53 9.35
N GLY A 144 2.74 7.42 9.96
CA GLY A 144 1.98 6.83 11.06
C GLY A 144 0.67 6.15 10.67
N ARG A 145 0.43 5.87 9.37
CA ARG A 145 -0.77 5.16 8.90
C ARG A 145 -0.56 4.35 7.62
N PRO A 146 -1.40 3.36 7.36
CA PRO A 146 -1.34 2.56 6.15
C PRO A 146 -2.00 3.26 4.96
N PHE A 147 -1.35 3.16 3.81
CA PHE A 147 -1.88 3.57 2.51
C PHE A 147 -1.98 2.34 1.61
N ILE A 148 -3.11 2.18 0.96
CA ILE A 148 -3.36 1.15 -0.05
C ILE A 148 -3.77 1.84 -1.34
N MET A 149 -3.12 1.53 -2.45
CA MET A 149 -3.51 2.00 -3.77
C MET A 149 -3.93 0.82 -4.62
N LEU A 150 -5.19 0.83 -5.02
CA LEU A 150 -5.80 -0.17 -5.88
C LEU A 150 -5.64 0.23 -7.34
N THR A 151 -5.61 -0.76 -8.22
CA THR A 151 -5.62 -0.50 -9.65
C THR A 151 -7.04 -0.53 -10.20
N ASP A 152 -7.34 0.37 -11.15
CA ASP A 152 -8.58 0.33 -11.92
C ASP A 152 -8.43 -0.64 -13.11
N ASN A 153 -8.53 -1.93 -12.83
CA ASN A 153 -8.41 -3.00 -13.84
C ASN A 153 -9.75 -3.64 -14.18
N HIS A 154 -10.88 -2.97 -13.94
CA HIS A 154 -12.23 -3.53 -14.10
C HIS A 154 -12.42 -4.88 -13.37
N GLU A 155 -11.81 -5.01 -12.21
CA GLU A 155 -11.88 -6.23 -11.42
C GLU A 155 -13.25 -6.44 -10.79
N SER A 156 -13.60 -7.74 -10.56
CA SER A 156 -14.79 -8.06 -9.81
C SER A 156 -14.72 -7.53 -8.37
N ALA A 157 -15.86 -7.19 -7.80
CA ALA A 157 -15.95 -6.74 -6.41
C ALA A 157 -15.30 -7.72 -5.41
N VAL A 158 -15.44 -9.02 -5.66
CA VAL A 158 -14.84 -10.09 -4.84
C VAL A 158 -13.31 -9.99 -4.86
N ARG A 159 -12.75 -9.83 -6.06
CA ARG A 159 -11.30 -9.71 -6.21
C ARG A 159 -10.78 -8.44 -5.56
N ARG A 160 -11.47 -7.33 -5.73
CA ARG A 160 -11.12 -6.05 -5.11
C ARG A 160 -11.10 -6.14 -3.58
N ARG A 161 -12.10 -6.82 -3.00
CA ARG A 161 -12.13 -7.11 -1.55
C ARG A 161 -10.92 -7.94 -1.12
N PHE A 162 -10.62 -9.01 -1.86
CA PHE A 162 -9.48 -9.86 -1.55
C PHE A 162 -8.17 -9.08 -1.65
N ASN A 163 -8.02 -8.19 -2.64
CA ASN A 163 -6.85 -7.35 -2.79
C ASN A 163 -6.64 -6.44 -1.58
N VAL A 164 -7.70 -5.78 -1.08
CA VAL A 164 -7.60 -4.94 0.13
C VAL A 164 -7.22 -5.78 1.36
N ALA A 165 -7.84 -6.94 1.57
CA ALA A 165 -7.50 -7.81 2.70
C ALA A 165 -6.06 -8.33 2.62
N HIS A 166 -5.58 -8.64 1.44
CA HIS A 166 -4.21 -9.07 1.18
C HIS A 166 -3.20 -7.96 1.51
N GLU A 167 -3.46 -6.73 1.10
CA GLU A 167 -2.62 -5.58 1.42
C GLU A 167 -2.60 -5.27 2.93
N LEU A 168 -3.73 -5.46 3.62
CA LEU A 168 -3.77 -5.39 5.09
C LEU A 168 -2.89 -6.49 5.72
N GLY A 169 -2.85 -7.68 5.14
CA GLY A 169 -1.93 -8.74 5.53
C GLY A 169 -0.46 -8.29 5.42
N HIS A 170 -0.06 -7.69 4.31
CA HIS A 170 1.29 -7.16 4.17
C HIS A 170 1.62 -6.08 5.20
N ILE A 171 0.69 -5.16 5.45
CA ILE A 171 0.86 -4.09 6.44
C ILE A 171 1.08 -4.65 7.84
N LEU A 172 0.33 -5.68 8.25
CA LEU A 172 0.36 -6.22 9.60
C LEU A 172 1.49 -7.22 9.85
N LEU A 173 1.83 -8.01 8.83
CA LEU A 173 2.77 -9.13 8.97
C LEU A 173 4.20 -8.79 8.54
N HIS A 174 4.37 -7.87 7.60
CA HIS A 174 5.63 -7.69 6.89
C HIS A 174 6.24 -6.29 7.02
N ASN A 175 5.80 -5.50 8.00
CA ASN A 175 6.24 -4.10 8.15
C ASN A 175 7.76 -3.94 8.35
N GLY A 176 8.44 -4.95 8.90
CA GLY A 176 9.90 -4.96 9.09
C GLY A 176 10.71 -5.30 7.82
N VAL A 177 10.04 -5.65 6.71
CA VAL A 177 10.74 -5.98 5.45
C VAL A 177 10.97 -4.70 4.66
N GLU A 178 12.20 -4.19 4.62
CA GLU A 178 12.52 -2.90 4.00
C GLU A 178 12.25 -2.84 2.50
N SER A 179 12.36 -3.96 1.79
CA SER A 179 11.95 -4.09 0.38
C SER A 179 11.94 -5.55 -0.06
N ILE A 180 10.80 -6.06 -0.49
CA ILE A 180 10.70 -7.41 -1.09
C ILE A 180 11.60 -7.55 -2.35
N HIS A 181 12.00 -6.44 -2.94
CA HIS A 181 12.73 -6.42 -4.21
C HIS A 181 14.26 -6.42 -4.07
N GLU A 182 14.79 -6.18 -2.88
CA GLU A 182 16.20 -6.32 -2.60
C GLU A 182 16.59 -7.79 -2.42
N TYR A 183 15.61 -8.63 -2.12
CA TYR A 183 15.79 -10.06 -2.04
C TYR A 183 15.55 -10.68 -3.42
N SER A 184 16.62 -11.04 -4.10
CA SER A 184 16.60 -11.73 -5.40
C SER A 184 16.04 -13.16 -5.32
N GLN A 185 15.54 -13.58 -4.15
CA GLN A 185 15.09 -14.93 -3.88
C GLN A 185 13.60 -15.06 -4.13
N THR A 186 13.26 -15.82 -5.16
CA THR A 186 11.88 -16.23 -5.47
C THR A 186 11.18 -16.88 -4.27
N GLU A 187 11.92 -17.56 -3.41
CA GLU A 187 11.44 -18.24 -2.21
C GLU A 187 10.88 -17.27 -1.18
N LEU A 188 11.62 -16.21 -0.86
CA LEU A 188 11.18 -15.18 0.09
C LEU A 188 9.87 -14.52 -0.37
N LYS A 189 9.80 -14.19 -1.66
CA LYS A 189 8.58 -13.62 -2.24
C LYS A 189 7.40 -14.58 -2.09
N ASN A 190 7.60 -15.87 -2.33
CA ASN A 190 6.53 -16.87 -2.23
C ASN A 190 6.01 -16.98 -0.79
N ILE A 191 6.89 -16.92 0.22
CA ILE A 191 6.50 -16.98 1.63
C ILE A 191 5.64 -15.76 2.00
N ILE A 192 6.09 -14.56 1.66
CA ILE A 192 5.38 -13.30 1.96
C ILE A 192 4.00 -13.28 1.30
N GLU A 193 3.91 -13.66 0.03
CA GLU A 193 2.63 -13.73 -0.70
C GLU A 193 1.71 -14.81 -0.11
N TYR A 194 2.25 -15.96 0.28
CA TYR A 194 1.50 -17.01 0.94
C TYR A 194 0.89 -16.51 2.26
N GLN A 195 1.71 -15.89 3.12
CA GLN A 195 1.27 -15.36 4.41
C GLN A 195 0.18 -14.30 4.27
N ALA A 196 0.34 -13.37 3.32
CA ALA A 196 -0.67 -12.35 3.04
C ALA A 196 -1.98 -12.95 2.48
N ASN A 197 -1.89 -13.99 1.62
CA ASN A 197 -3.06 -14.70 1.12
C ASN A 197 -3.79 -15.46 2.23
N LEU A 198 -3.05 -16.12 3.13
CA LEU A 198 -3.59 -16.83 4.28
C LEU A 198 -4.33 -15.86 5.22
N PHE A 199 -3.70 -14.72 5.53
CA PHE A 199 -4.34 -13.66 6.30
C PHE A 199 -5.64 -13.19 5.64
N ALA A 200 -5.61 -12.87 4.34
CA ALA A 200 -6.77 -12.38 3.61
C ALA A 200 -7.93 -13.40 3.62
N ALA A 201 -7.64 -14.68 3.44
CA ALA A 201 -8.62 -15.74 3.50
C ALA A 201 -9.31 -15.80 4.87
N HIS A 202 -8.55 -15.83 5.96
CA HIS A 202 -9.09 -15.90 7.32
C HIS A 202 -9.77 -14.60 7.77
N PHE A 203 -9.31 -13.46 7.29
CA PHE A 203 -9.94 -12.18 7.60
C PHE A 203 -11.31 -12.03 6.91
N LEU A 204 -11.49 -12.55 5.70
CA LEU A 204 -12.72 -12.39 4.90
C LEU A 204 -13.79 -13.46 5.18
N LEU A 205 -13.38 -14.60 5.71
CA LEU A 205 -14.28 -15.72 6.08
C LEU A 205 -15.07 -15.38 7.38
#